data_a62fafab66efa8cdb59d3e70151d71b6
#
_entry.id   a62fafab66efa8cdb59d3e70151d71b6
#
_cell.length_a   1.000
_cell.length_b   1.000
_cell.length_c   1.000
_cell.angle_alpha   90.00
_cell.angle_beta   90.00
_cell.angle_gamma   90.00
#
_symmetry.space_group_name_H-M   'P 1'
#
loop_
_entity.id
_entity.type
_entity.pdbx_description
1 polymer ?
#
loop_
_entity_poly.entity_id
_entity_poly.type
_entity_poly.pdbx_seq_one_letter_code
_entity_poly.pdbx_strand_id
1 'polypeptide(L)'
;MTILQPAPKPVPLIPENAPFSADQRAWLNGFFAGLLSLDHQPGAVALTAVPGVAVNALKGDGDDAPWHDPSMAIGDRMALAESKPVRRKMFAAMAQQNCGQCGYLCEDYANKLADGEEARANLCVPGGKDTSRALKKLLDGIAGGDAAGKPAVAPAAIPAGGAPGYCREHPVSAVFRSATLLNGAGSEKDTRHIVFDLSRSGVAYEPGDSFGLMAANCPGLVERVLAAMRAPAGFPVGDKTFREALLTDYALGVAPDMLFEFASHLVGGARRQKLKALAKGQDPDGDAATYDVLKVLEDFGPMHPDPEAFLESLEPLQPRLYSISSSPLATPGELHLTVDAVRYDIGDRKRLGVASTFLCDRAAPNAEVKVFVQKAHGFALPADPKTPIIMVGPGTGVAPFRSFIWHRYAQAAPGRAWLFFGHQREASDFYYRDEFAGLQTSGALTKLTTAWSRDAGGKVYVQDRMREHGADLWNWLQEGAHFYVCGDAKRMAKDVETAVAAIAAEHGKLDSGAANQFVASLKAAGRYQADVY
;
A
#
# COMPACT_ATOMS: atom_id res chain seq x y z
N MET A 1 -52.16 -40.05 -5.48
CA MET A 1 -51.49 -39.75 -6.76
C MET A 1 -51.37 -38.23 -6.84
N THR A 2 -50.22 -37.68 -6.45
CA THR A 2 -49.96 -36.24 -6.48
C THR A 2 -49.30 -35.96 -7.85
N ILE A 3 -49.99 -35.22 -8.69
CA ILE A 3 -49.48 -34.81 -10.01
C ILE A 3 -48.42 -33.74 -9.78
N LEU A 4 -47.16 -34.10 -10.05
CA LEU A 4 -46.06 -33.15 -10.13
C LEU A 4 -46.26 -32.25 -11.36
N GLN A 5 -46.53 -30.96 -11.13
CA GLN A 5 -46.46 -29.97 -12.21
C GLN A 5 -45.00 -29.79 -12.65
N PRO A 6 -44.71 -29.76 -13.96
CA PRO A 6 -43.36 -29.47 -14.43
C PRO A 6 -42.95 -28.04 -14.09
N ALA A 7 -41.72 -27.88 -13.62
CA ALA A 7 -41.15 -26.59 -13.32
C ALA A 7 -41.18 -25.64 -14.53
N PRO A 8 -41.50 -24.35 -14.36
CA PRO A 8 -41.52 -23.40 -15.47
C PRO A 8 -40.13 -23.29 -16.08
N LYS A 9 -40.04 -23.33 -17.39
CA LYS A 9 -38.77 -23.09 -18.10
C LYS A 9 -38.35 -21.65 -17.88
N PRO A 10 -37.08 -21.38 -17.52
CA PRO A 10 -36.59 -20.04 -17.37
C PRO A 10 -36.67 -19.29 -18.70
N VAL A 11 -37.34 -18.16 -18.74
CA VAL A 11 -37.39 -17.29 -19.91
C VAL A 11 -36.03 -16.58 -20.00
N PRO A 12 -35.30 -16.71 -21.12
CA PRO A 12 -34.03 -16.02 -21.27
C PRO A 12 -34.27 -14.51 -21.35
N LEU A 13 -33.61 -13.76 -20.45
CA LEU A 13 -33.69 -12.30 -20.41
C LEU A 13 -32.93 -11.64 -21.57
N ILE A 14 -31.90 -12.32 -22.09
CA ILE A 14 -31.14 -11.90 -23.27
C ILE A 14 -31.61 -12.73 -24.47
N PRO A 15 -32.12 -12.11 -25.55
CA PRO A 15 -32.58 -12.80 -26.76
C PRO A 15 -31.47 -13.60 -27.46
N GLU A 16 -31.82 -14.69 -28.11
CA GLU A 16 -30.85 -15.55 -28.84
C GLU A 16 -30.13 -14.82 -29.99
N ASN A 17 -30.75 -13.80 -30.56
CA ASN A 17 -30.20 -12.96 -31.62
C ASN A 17 -29.36 -11.77 -31.12
N ALA A 18 -29.19 -11.62 -29.83
CA ALA A 18 -28.30 -10.57 -29.27
C ALA A 18 -26.84 -10.83 -29.68
N PRO A 19 -26.04 -9.78 -29.90
CA PRO A 19 -24.68 -9.89 -30.44
C PRO A 19 -23.66 -10.37 -29.38
N PHE A 20 -23.98 -11.44 -28.67
CA PHE A 20 -23.14 -12.08 -27.66
C PHE A 20 -22.91 -13.54 -27.99
N SER A 21 -21.80 -14.12 -27.59
CA SER A 21 -21.56 -15.55 -27.68
C SER A 21 -22.55 -16.33 -26.78
N ALA A 22 -22.71 -17.63 -27.00
CA ALA A 22 -23.57 -18.48 -26.18
C ALA A 22 -23.19 -18.41 -24.68
N ASP A 23 -21.88 -18.40 -24.39
CA ASP A 23 -21.36 -18.34 -23.03
C ASP A 23 -21.59 -16.96 -22.40
N GLN A 24 -21.42 -15.89 -23.16
CA GLN A 24 -21.73 -14.53 -22.71
C GLN A 24 -23.22 -14.34 -22.41
N ARG A 25 -24.10 -14.89 -23.25
CA ARG A 25 -25.56 -14.88 -22.99
C ARG A 25 -25.94 -15.68 -21.75
N ALA A 26 -25.33 -16.85 -21.56
CA ALA A 26 -25.56 -17.66 -20.37
C ALA A 26 -25.15 -16.94 -19.10
N TRP A 27 -23.98 -16.28 -19.12
CA TRP A 27 -23.49 -15.49 -18.01
C TRP A 27 -24.38 -14.27 -17.70
N LEU A 28 -24.76 -13.49 -18.73
CA LEU A 28 -25.65 -12.35 -18.60
C LEU A 28 -27.04 -12.74 -18.07
N ASN A 29 -27.61 -13.84 -18.58
CA ASN A 29 -28.89 -14.35 -18.09
C ASN A 29 -28.83 -14.78 -16.62
N GLY A 30 -27.74 -15.41 -16.19
CA GLY A 30 -27.48 -15.74 -14.78
C GLY A 30 -27.32 -14.50 -13.90
N PHE A 31 -26.58 -13.50 -14.35
CA PHE A 31 -26.38 -12.23 -13.65
C PHE A 31 -27.70 -11.47 -13.45
N PHE A 32 -28.50 -11.30 -14.50
CA PHE A 32 -29.79 -10.61 -14.41
C PHE A 32 -30.84 -11.41 -13.62
N ALA A 33 -30.83 -12.72 -13.70
CA ALA A 33 -31.70 -13.56 -12.87
C ALA A 33 -31.36 -13.40 -11.37
N GLY A 34 -30.06 -13.32 -11.02
CA GLY A 34 -29.60 -13.02 -9.65
C GLY A 34 -29.99 -11.63 -9.19
N LEU A 35 -29.84 -10.62 -10.04
CA LEU A 35 -30.19 -9.23 -9.75
C LEU A 35 -31.70 -9.03 -9.51
N LEU A 36 -32.53 -9.69 -10.31
CA LEU A 36 -33.98 -9.59 -10.20
C LEU A 36 -34.59 -10.44 -9.08
N SER A 37 -33.87 -11.45 -8.57
CA SER A 37 -34.32 -12.27 -7.44
C SER A 37 -34.06 -11.63 -6.07
N LEU A 38 -33.34 -10.52 -5.99
CA LEU A 38 -33.08 -9.81 -4.75
C LEU A 38 -34.31 -9.06 -4.19
N ASP A 39 -35.40 -8.95 -4.93
CA ASP A 39 -36.60 -8.17 -4.53
C ASP A 39 -37.77 -9.02 -3.98
N HIS A 40 -37.72 -10.35 -3.93
CA HIS A 40 -38.90 -11.12 -3.44
C HIS A 40 -38.56 -12.41 -2.68
N GLN A 41 -38.74 -12.36 -1.38
CA GLN A 41 -39.19 -13.39 -0.39
C GLN A 41 -38.45 -14.74 -0.21
N PRO A 42 -38.47 -15.34 1.02
CA PRO A 42 -37.62 -16.46 1.42
C PRO A 42 -38.12 -17.80 0.87
N GLY A 43 -37.33 -18.43 0.04
CA GLY A 43 -37.60 -19.74 -0.54
C GLY A 43 -36.70 -20.11 -1.73
N ALA A 44 -35.46 -19.68 -1.74
CA ALA A 44 -34.54 -20.01 -2.82
C ALA A 44 -34.22 -21.51 -2.87
N VAL A 45 -34.67 -22.17 -3.95
CA VAL A 45 -34.30 -23.54 -4.30
C VAL A 45 -32.88 -23.51 -4.87
N ALA A 46 -31.97 -24.25 -4.23
CA ALA A 46 -30.60 -24.41 -4.67
C ALA A 46 -30.55 -24.97 -6.13
N LEU A 47 -29.84 -24.28 -7.02
CA LEU A 47 -29.50 -24.78 -8.34
C LEU A 47 -28.51 -25.94 -8.19
N THR A 48 -28.95 -27.14 -8.61
CA THR A 48 -28.11 -28.34 -8.69
C THR A 48 -26.99 -28.14 -9.71
N ALA A 49 -25.77 -28.41 -9.32
CA ALA A 49 -24.56 -28.31 -10.11
C ALA A 49 -24.60 -29.26 -11.34
N VAL A 50 -24.19 -28.75 -12.48
CA VAL A 50 -23.86 -29.54 -13.67
C VAL A 50 -22.54 -30.26 -13.41
N PRO A 51 -22.45 -31.61 -13.58
CA PRO A 51 -21.21 -32.34 -13.34
C PRO A 51 -20.15 -31.96 -14.40
N GLY A 52 -19.02 -31.42 -13.98
CA GLY A 52 -17.84 -31.24 -14.84
C GLY A 52 -17.23 -29.85 -14.90
N VAL A 53 -17.82 -28.81 -14.33
CA VAL A 53 -17.20 -27.50 -14.20
C VAL A 53 -17.17 -27.18 -12.71
N ALA A 54 -15.98 -27.29 -12.11
CA ALA A 54 -15.72 -26.76 -10.77
C ALA A 54 -15.74 -25.23 -10.86
N VAL A 55 -16.93 -24.64 -10.76
CA VAL A 55 -17.06 -23.21 -10.45
C VAL A 55 -16.69 -23.11 -8.98
N ASN A 56 -15.43 -22.79 -8.70
CA ASN A 56 -15.05 -22.29 -7.39
C ASN A 56 -15.77 -20.96 -7.19
N ALA A 57 -17.03 -21.06 -6.78
CA ALA A 57 -17.77 -19.92 -6.29
C ALA A 57 -16.92 -19.25 -5.23
N LEU A 58 -16.73 -17.96 -5.37
CA LEU A 58 -16.28 -17.03 -4.36
C LEU A 58 -17.18 -17.17 -3.11
N LYS A 59 -16.99 -18.23 -2.33
CA LYS A 59 -17.34 -18.26 -0.93
C LYS A 59 -16.22 -17.48 -0.25
N GLY A 60 -16.44 -16.20 -0.04
CA GLY A 60 -15.83 -15.59 1.13
C GLY A 60 -16.18 -16.52 2.29
N ASP A 61 -15.18 -17.02 3.01
CA ASP A 61 -15.35 -18.01 4.09
C ASP A 61 -16.17 -17.47 5.27
N GLY A 62 -16.87 -16.34 5.14
CA GLY A 62 -17.62 -15.70 6.22
C GLY A 62 -16.77 -15.40 7.47
N ASP A 63 -15.48 -15.40 7.29
CA ASP A 63 -14.50 -15.26 8.36
C ASP A 63 -14.11 -13.78 8.42
N ASP A 64 -14.33 -13.15 9.55
CA ASP A 64 -14.06 -11.72 9.78
C ASP A 64 -12.58 -11.35 9.64
N ALA A 65 -11.70 -12.28 9.25
CA ALA A 65 -10.26 -12.14 9.11
C ALA A 65 -9.65 -11.31 10.26
N PRO A 66 -9.69 -11.78 11.50
CA PRO A 66 -9.28 -11.00 12.67
C PRO A 66 -7.80 -10.59 12.63
N TRP A 67 -7.02 -11.17 11.72
CA TRP A 67 -5.64 -10.78 11.41
C TRP A 67 -5.54 -9.62 10.41
N HIS A 68 -6.66 -9.13 9.84
CA HIS A 68 -6.63 -8.02 8.88
C HIS A 68 -6.44 -6.67 9.60
N ASP A 69 -5.29 -6.55 10.25
CA ASP A 69 -4.84 -5.37 10.99
C ASP A 69 -3.38 -5.09 10.66
N PRO A 70 -3.06 -3.97 9.97
CA PRO A 70 -1.70 -3.61 9.61
C PRO A 70 -0.81 -3.28 10.83
N SER A 71 -1.40 -2.99 11.99
CA SER A 71 -0.65 -2.73 13.23
C SER A 71 -0.26 -4.00 14.00
N MET A 72 -0.86 -5.14 13.67
CA MET A 72 -0.58 -6.41 14.33
C MET A 72 0.72 -7.02 13.82
N ALA A 73 1.55 -7.57 14.72
CA ALA A 73 2.76 -8.27 14.34
C ALA A 73 2.47 -9.53 13.51
N ILE A 74 3.33 -9.86 12.55
CA ILE A 74 3.13 -11.03 11.68
C ILE A 74 2.98 -12.34 12.46
N GLY A 75 3.71 -12.50 13.58
CA GLY A 75 3.60 -13.68 14.45
C GLY A 75 2.19 -13.85 15.03
N ASP A 76 1.60 -12.76 15.51
CA ASP A 76 0.26 -12.76 16.10
C ASP A 76 -0.80 -13.02 15.02
N ARG A 77 -0.66 -12.43 13.83
CA ARG A 77 -1.55 -12.69 12.69
C ARG A 77 -1.50 -14.16 12.26
N MET A 78 -0.29 -14.72 12.16
CA MET A 78 -0.11 -16.12 11.81
C MET A 78 -0.68 -17.08 12.86
N ALA A 79 -0.58 -16.74 14.15
CA ALA A 79 -1.19 -17.51 15.22
C ALA A 79 -2.73 -17.52 15.13
N LEU A 80 -3.36 -16.38 14.84
CA LEU A 80 -4.80 -16.30 14.61
C LEU A 80 -5.26 -17.14 13.40
N ALA A 81 -4.40 -17.28 12.39
CA ALA A 81 -4.70 -18.06 11.19
C ALA A 81 -4.24 -19.51 11.26
N GLU A 82 -3.69 -20.01 12.39
CA GLU A 82 -3.03 -21.32 12.46
C GLU A 82 -3.96 -22.49 12.08
N SER A 83 -5.22 -22.43 12.49
CA SER A 83 -6.24 -23.46 12.16
C SER A 83 -6.91 -23.26 10.80
N LYS A 84 -6.58 -22.20 10.07
CA LYS A 84 -7.25 -21.84 8.81
C LYS A 84 -6.60 -22.50 7.60
N PRO A 85 -7.33 -22.59 6.46
CA PRO A 85 -6.75 -23.06 5.20
C PRO A 85 -5.50 -22.27 4.79
N VAL A 86 -4.62 -22.88 3.98
CA VAL A 86 -3.32 -22.30 3.62
C VAL A 86 -3.43 -20.92 2.96
N ARG A 87 -4.44 -20.69 2.10
CA ARG A 87 -4.68 -19.36 1.51
C ARG A 87 -4.97 -18.28 2.56
N ARG A 88 -5.66 -18.63 3.63
CA ARG A 88 -5.93 -17.70 4.76
C ARG A 88 -4.67 -17.45 5.58
N LYS A 89 -3.81 -18.46 5.76
CA LYS A 89 -2.48 -18.30 6.38
C LYS A 89 -1.59 -17.39 5.52
N MET A 90 -1.61 -17.56 4.19
CA MET A 90 -0.90 -16.66 3.28
C MET A 90 -1.43 -15.22 3.37
N PHE A 91 -2.75 -15.04 3.44
CA PHE A 91 -3.34 -13.73 3.67
C PHE A 91 -2.88 -13.12 5.00
N ALA A 92 -2.89 -13.87 6.10
CA ALA A 92 -2.39 -13.41 7.40
C ALA A 92 -0.90 -13.02 7.38
N ALA A 93 -0.08 -13.66 6.53
CA ALA A 93 1.33 -13.32 6.36
C ALA A 93 1.57 -11.99 5.62
N MET A 94 0.59 -11.46 4.88
CA MET A 94 0.71 -10.19 4.17
C MET A 94 0.79 -9.00 5.13
N ALA A 95 1.20 -7.83 4.62
CA ALA A 95 1.30 -6.60 5.43
C ALA A 95 -0.04 -6.02 5.88
N GLN A 96 -1.15 -6.51 5.36
CA GLN A 96 -2.53 -6.11 5.70
C GLN A 96 -2.88 -4.65 5.35
N GLN A 97 -2.08 -3.97 4.52
CA GLN A 97 -2.29 -2.56 4.16
C GLN A 97 -3.18 -2.37 2.93
N ASN A 98 -3.45 -3.44 2.16
CA ASN A 98 -4.18 -3.37 0.88
C ASN A 98 -3.65 -2.26 -0.06
N CYS A 99 -2.38 -1.93 0.04
CA CYS A 99 -1.76 -0.80 -0.66
C CYS A 99 -1.66 -0.98 -2.18
N GLY A 100 -1.84 -2.20 -2.70
CA GLY A 100 -1.75 -2.50 -4.14
C GLY A 100 -0.37 -2.31 -4.77
N GLN A 101 0.67 -1.94 -4.01
CA GLN A 101 2.02 -1.67 -4.53
C GLN A 101 2.62 -2.85 -5.29
N CYS A 102 2.29 -4.09 -4.89
CA CYS A 102 2.71 -5.31 -5.57
C CYS A 102 1.87 -5.65 -6.82
N GLY A 103 0.83 -4.89 -7.12
CA GLY A 103 -0.13 -5.15 -8.20
C GLY A 103 -1.38 -5.92 -7.75
N TYR A 104 -1.49 -6.27 -6.45
CA TYR A 104 -2.60 -7.03 -5.86
C TYR A 104 -3.06 -6.38 -4.56
N LEU A 105 -4.31 -6.64 -4.16
CA LEU A 105 -4.71 -6.50 -2.76
C LEU A 105 -4.15 -7.67 -1.94
N CYS A 106 -4.07 -7.53 -0.63
CA CYS A 106 -3.42 -8.55 0.21
C CYS A 106 -4.09 -9.93 0.10
N GLU A 107 -5.41 -9.99 0.07
CA GLU A 107 -6.16 -11.24 -0.09
C GLU A 107 -6.02 -11.82 -1.50
N ASP A 108 -6.06 -10.97 -2.54
CA ASP A 108 -5.88 -11.40 -3.93
C ASP A 108 -4.51 -12.02 -4.16
N TYR A 109 -3.46 -11.39 -3.62
CA TYR A 109 -2.11 -11.93 -3.72
C TYR A 109 -1.99 -13.29 -3.02
N ALA A 110 -2.58 -13.44 -1.83
CA ALA A 110 -2.61 -14.71 -1.11
C ALA A 110 -3.34 -15.81 -1.90
N ASN A 111 -4.46 -15.47 -2.52
CA ASN A 111 -5.22 -16.39 -3.37
C ASN A 111 -4.42 -16.81 -4.61
N LYS A 112 -3.80 -15.85 -5.32
CA LYS A 112 -2.96 -16.11 -6.50
C LYS A 112 -1.77 -17.02 -6.18
N LEU A 113 -1.11 -16.82 -5.04
CA LEU A 113 -0.04 -17.70 -4.57
C LEU A 113 -0.56 -19.11 -4.27
N ALA A 114 -1.68 -19.23 -3.56
CA ALA A 114 -2.28 -20.52 -3.19
C ALA A 114 -2.76 -21.31 -4.40
N ASP A 115 -3.24 -20.63 -5.43
CA ASP A 115 -3.73 -21.23 -6.68
C ASP A 115 -2.59 -21.50 -7.69
N GLY A 116 -1.34 -21.07 -7.39
CA GLY A 116 -0.17 -21.23 -8.24
C GLY A 116 -0.17 -20.32 -9.48
N GLU A 117 -1.02 -19.30 -9.51
CA GLU A 117 -1.07 -18.30 -10.57
C GLU A 117 0.02 -17.22 -10.41
N GLU A 118 0.53 -17.02 -9.21
CA GLU A 118 1.72 -16.22 -8.91
C GLU A 118 2.75 -17.10 -8.21
N ALA A 119 3.98 -17.10 -8.71
CA ALA A 119 5.07 -17.92 -8.15
C ALA A 119 5.97 -17.12 -7.20
N ARG A 120 5.95 -15.79 -7.28
CA ARG A 120 6.86 -14.93 -6.52
C ARG A 120 6.30 -14.64 -5.13
N ALA A 121 6.97 -15.14 -4.10
CA ALA A 121 6.59 -14.94 -2.69
C ALA A 121 7.12 -13.63 -2.08
N ASN A 122 7.77 -12.75 -2.85
CA ASN A 122 8.49 -11.56 -2.37
C ASN A 122 7.93 -10.23 -2.88
N LEU A 123 6.70 -10.20 -3.40
CA LEU A 123 6.12 -8.98 -3.97
C LEU A 123 5.59 -8.02 -2.91
N CYS A 124 5.26 -8.47 -1.69
CA CYS A 124 4.71 -7.63 -0.63
C CYS A 124 5.80 -6.71 -0.05
N VAL A 125 5.89 -5.48 -0.58
CA VAL A 125 6.93 -4.50 -0.18
C VAL A 125 6.81 -4.10 1.30
N PRO A 126 5.64 -3.72 1.84
CA PRO A 126 5.54 -3.36 3.25
C PRO A 126 5.78 -4.55 4.20
N GLY A 127 5.50 -5.77 3.76
CA GLY A 127 5.74 -6.99 4.53
C GLY A 127 7.20 -7.45 4.55
N GLY A 128 7.98 -7.03 3.57
CA GLY A 128 9.41 -7.28 3.48
C GLY A 128 9.82 -8.75 3.58
N LYS A 129 10.99 -8.99 4.15
CA LYS A 129 11.58 -10.35 4.26
C LYS A 129 10.74 -11.30 5.13
N ASP A 130 10.12 -10.80 6.20
CA ASP A 130 9.36 -11.66 7.12
C ASP A 130 8.13 -12.25 6.42
N THR A 131 7.40 -11.43 5.66
CA THR A 131 6.29 -11.91 4.81
C THR A 131 6.81 -12.89 3.75
N SER A 132 7.89 -12.54 3.04
CA SER A 132 8.45 -13.40 2.00
C SER A 132 8.86 -14.78 2.54
N ARG A 133 9.51 -14.83 3.71
CA ARG A 133 9.91 -16.08 4.37
C ARG A 133 8.71 -16.90 4.82
N ALA A 134 7.69 -16.25 5.41
CA ALA A 134 6.47 -16.92 5.82
C ALA A 134 5.73 -17.53 4.62
N LEU A 135 5.62 -16.80 3.51
CA LEU A 135 4.99 -17.28 2.29
C LEU A 135 5.76 -18.45 1.65
N LYS A 136 7.09 -18.35 1.56
CA LYS A 136 7.93 -19.46 1.05
C LYS A 136 7.71 -20.73 1.88
N LYS A 137 7.74 -20.62 3.23
CA LYS A 137 7.50 -21.77 4.11
C LYS A 137 6.10 -22.40 3.90
N LEU A 138 5.07 -21.59 3.64
CA LEU A 138 3.72 -22.09 3.35
C LEU A 138 3.65 -22.76 1.98
N LEU A 139 4.34 -22.21 0.96
CA LEU A 139 4.43 -22.80 -0.38
C LEU A 139 5.18 -24.15 -0.36
N ASP A 140 6.32 -24.23 0.36
CA ASP A 140 7.07 -25.48 0.54
C ASP A 140 6.22 -26.56 1.21
N GLY A 141 5.34 -26.17 2.16
CA GLY A 141 4.38 -27.07 2.80
C GLY A 141 3.31 -27.64 1.85
N ILE A 142 2.93 -26.88 0.82
CA ILE A 142 2.01 -27.36 -0.24
C ILE A 142 2.73 -28.32 -1.18
N ALA A 143 3.96 -28.02 -1.57
CA ALA A 143 4.77 -28.83 -2.49
C ALA A 143 5.17 -30.19 -1.89
N GLY A 144 5.26 -30.29 -0.57
CA GLY A 144 5.58 -31.55 0.14
C GLY A 144 4.41 -32.53 0.32
N GLY A 145 3.17 -32.15 -0.03
CA GLY A 145 1.98 -33.00 -0.02
C GLY A 145 1.57 -33.37 -1.45
N ASP A 146 1.97 -34.56 -1.91
CA ASP A 146 1.60 -35.23 -3.17
C ASP A 146 1.28 -34.30 -4.37
N ALA A 147 2.32 -33.69 -4.95
CA ALA A 147 2.29 -33.17 -6.29
C ALA A 147 3.60 -33.47 -7.03
N ALA A 148 3.72 -34.73 -7.47
CA ALA A 148 4.71 -35.07 -8.48
C ALA A 148 4.37 -34.35 -9.79
N GLY A 149 5.24 -33.44 -10.20
CA GLY A 149 5.41 -33.07 -11.60
C GLY A 149 4.42 -32.05 -12.17
N LYS A 150 4.52 -30.77 -11.74
CA LYS A 150 4.28 -29.67 -12.68
C LYS A 150 5.62 -28.99 -12.98
N PRO A 151 5.98 -28.81 -14.27
CA PRO A 151 7.17 -28.06 -14.62
C PRO A 151 7.04 -26.63 -14.08
N ALA A 152 8.16 -26.04 -13.66
CA ALA A 152 8.22 -24.63 -13.32
C ALA A 152 7.59 -23.84 -14.47
N VAL A 153 6.40 -23.32 -14.25
CA VAL A 153 5.77 -22.40 -15.17
C VAL A 153 6.62 -21.15 -15.13
N ALA A 154 7.17 -20.78 -16.29
CA ALA A 154 7.77 -19.47 -16.46
C ALA A 154 6.83 -18.41 -15.84
N PRO A 155 7.34 -17.36 -15.18
CA PRO A 155 6.50 -16.39 -14.50
C PRO A 155 5.39 -15.95 -15.44
N ALA A 156 4.15 -16.31 -15.11
CA ALA A 156 3.01 -15.88 -15.86
C ALA A 156 3.04 -14.35 -15.86
N ALA A 157 3.09 -13.76 -17.05
CA ALA A 157 2.95 -12.33 -17.19
C ALA A 157 1.69 -11.93 -16.42
N ILE A 158 1.82 -10.99 -15.48
CA ILE A 158 0.68 -10.39 -14.78
C ILE A 158 -0.34 -10.04 -15.86
N PRO A 159 -1.62 -10.37 -15.73
CA PRO A 159 -2.60 -10.04 -16.76
C PRO A 159 -2.51 -8.54 -17.06
N ALA A 160 -2.02 -8.17 -18.22
CA ALA A 160 -1.90 -6.80 -18.67
C ALA A 160 -3.30 -6.26 -18.96
N GLY A 161 -4.04 -5.90 -17.90
CA GLY A 161 -5.45 -5.51 -17.97
C GLY A 161 -5.76 -4.10 -17.49
N GLY A 162 -4.76 -3.31 -17.07
CA GLY A 162 -4.96 -1.93 -16.66
C GLY A 162 -4.81 -0.94 -17.82
N ALA A 163 -5.64 0.12 -17.84
CA ALA A 163 -5.47 1.22 -18.78
C ALA A 163 -4.11 1.91 -18.55
N PRO A 164 -3.43 2.42 -19.61
CA PRO A 164 -2.19 3.16 -19.47
C PRO A 164 -2.30 4.27 -18.43
N GLY A 165 -1.32 4.36 -17.54
CA GLY A 165 -1.30 5.32 -16.43
C GLY A 165 -2.11 4.93 -15.19
N TYR A 166 -2.75 3.74 -15.16
CA TYR A 166 -3.54 3.25 -14.01
C TYR A 166 -3.04 1.92 -13.45
N CYS A 167 -1.92 1.45 -13.91
CA CYS A 167 -1.24 0.29 -13.35
C CYS A 167 0.27 0.43 -13.51
N ARG A 168 1.01 -0.28 -12.69
CA ARG A 168 2.48 -0.27 -12.69
C ARG A 168 3.10 -0.87 -13.95
N GLU A 169 2.38 -1.72 -14.65
CA GLU A 169 2.82 -2.41 -15.87
C GLU A 169 2.77 -1.48 -17.09
N HIS A 170 1.89 -0.48 -17.08
CA HIS A 170 1.72 0.50 -18.16
C HIS A 170 1.83 1.94 -17.64
N PRO A 171 3.00 2.33 -17.08
CA PRO A 171 3.20 3.70 -16.61
C PRO A 171 3.23 4.69 -17.77
N VAL A 172 2.81 5.92 -17.51
CA VAL A 172 2.88 7.04 -18.46
C VAL A 172 3.96 8.02 -18.02
N SER A 173 4.32 8.96 -18.89
CA SER A 173 5.21 10.07 -18.53
C SER A 173 4.42 11.23 -17.92
N ALA A 174 4.91 11.75 -16.79
CA ALA A 174 4.50 13.01 -16.20
C ALA A 174 5.71 13.93 -16.06
N VAL A 175 5.50 15.25 -16.12
CA VAL A 175 6.59 16.21 -16.03
C VAL A 175 6.77 16.67 -14.59
N PHE A 176 7.95 16.42 -14.02
CA PHE A 176 8.31 16.95 -12.69
C PHE A 176 8.53 18.47 -12.78
N ARG A 177 7.82 19.26 -11.95
CA ARG A 177 7.89 20.72 -11.97
C ARG A 177 8.79 21.27 -10.88
N SER A 178 8.56 20.87 -9.63
CA SER A 178 9.28 21.45 -8.50
C SER A 178 9.27 20.55 -7.26
N ALA A 179 10.22 20.83 -6.35
CA ALA A 179 10.31 20.29 -5.01
C ALA A 179 10.59 21.45 -4.03
N THR A 180 9.56 21.95 -3.36
CA THR A 180 9.66 23.09 -2.45
C THR A 180 9.69 22.61 -1.00
N LEU A 181 10.68 23.05 -0.23
CA LEU A 181 10.83 22.69 1.19
C LEU A 181 9.66 23.24 2.01
N LEU A 182 9.06 22.38 2.83
CA LEU A 182 7.95 22.73 3.73
C LEU A 182 8.43 23.02 5.17
N ASN A 183 9.60 22.52 5.54
CA ASN A 183 10.16 22.74 6.85
C ASN A 183 10.81 24.10 6.97
N GLY A 184 10.65 24.74 8.12
CA GLY A 184 11.37 25.96 8.51
C GLY A 184 12.76 25.66 9.04
N ALA A 185 13.49 26.74 9.33
CA ALA A 185 14.83 26.66 9.92
C ALA A 185 14.83 25.91 11.25
N GLY A 186 15.83 25.06 11.48
CA GLY A 186 15.99 24.25 12.70
C GLY A 186 15.19 22.94 12.71
N SER A 187 14.49 22.58 11.67
CA SER A 187 13.87 21.26 11.54
C SER A 187 14.93 20.17 11.33
N GLU A 188 14.67 19.01 11.90
CA GLU A 188 15.45 17.77 11.64
C GLU A 188 14.91 17.00 10.43
N LYS A 189 13.88 17.54 9.76
CA LYS A 189 13.18 16.94 8.64
C LYS A 189 13.44 17.69 7.33
N ASP A 190 13.33 16.98 6.22
CA ASP A 190 13.38 17.54 4.87
C ASP A 190 12.14 17.04 4.11
N THR A 191 11.01 17.68 4.40
CA THR A 191 9.73 17.35 3.75
C THR A 191 9.46 18.41 2.69
N ARG A 192 9.08 17.94 1.50
CA ARG A 192 8.88 18.79 0.33
C ARG A 192 7.49 18.65 -0.26
N HIS A 193 6.98 19.77 -0.74
CA HIS A 193 5.86 19.85 -1.64
C HIS A 193 6.36 19.61 -3.06
N ILE A 194 5.93 18.52 -3.66
CA ILE A 194 6.31 18.10 -5.01
C ILE A 194 5.16 18.40 -5.97
N VAL A 195 5.48 18.95 -7.14
CA VAL A 195 4.50 19.24 -8.19
C VAL A 195 4.85 18.50 -9.48
N PHE A 196 3.87 17.81 -10.02
CA PHE A 196 3.89 17.21 -11.35
C PHE A 196 2.86 17.87 -12.26
N ASP A 197 3.19 18.04 -13.53
CA ASP A 197 2.26 18.38 -14.60
C ASP A 197 1.78 17.09 -15.29
N LEU A 198 0.47 16.87 -15.23
CA LEU A 198 -0.21 15.73 -15.84
C LEU A 198 -0.92 16.10 -17.15
N SER A 199 -0.87 17.37 -17.61
CA SER A 199 -1.69 17.87 -18.72
C SER A 199 -1.54 17.07 -20.01
N ARG A 200 -0.39 16.41 -20.21
CA ARG A 200 -0.09 15.58 -21.39
C ARG A 200 -0.07 14.08 -21.10
N SER A 201 -0.31 13.67 -19.87
CA SER A 201 -0.22 12.25 -19.46
C SER A 201 -1.46 11.43 -19.80
N GLY A 202 -2.60 12.08 -20.01
CA GLY A 202 -3.90 11.42 -20.19
C GLY A 202 -4.47 10.79 -18.91
N VAL A 203 -3.84 11.01 -17.75
CA VAL A 203 -4.25 10.42 -16.46
C VAL A 203 -5.07 11.42 -15.66
N ALA A 204 -6.18 10.94 -15.10
CA ALA A 204 -7.00 11.64 -14.12
C ALA A 204 -6.91 10.95 -12.75
N TYR A 205 -7.09 11.70 -11.68
CA TYR A 205 -7.12 11.18 -10.33
C TYR A 205 -8.27 11.78 -9.53
N GLU A 206 -8.58 11.15 -8.40
CA GLU A 206 -9.55 11.63 -7.43
C GLU A 206 -8.90 11.79 -6.05
N PRO A 207 -9.43 12.66 -5.17
CA PRO A 207 -8.96 12.74 -3.78
C PRO A 207 -9.06 11.39 -3.07
N GLY A 208 -7.93 10.96 -2.49
CA GLY A 208 -7.79 9.64 -1.88
C GLY A 208 -6.97 8.65 -2.72
N ASP A 209 -6.84 8.88 -4.03
CA ASP A 209 -5.96 8.09 -4.90
C ASP A 209 -4.49 8.23 -4.50
N SER A 210 -3.68 7.24 -4.90
CA SER A 210 -2.23 7.24 -4.71
C SER A 210 -1.50 7.42 -6.04
N PHE A 211 -0.33 8.07 -5.97
CA PHE A 211 0.55 8.29 -7.12
C PHE A 211 1.73 7.33 -7.07
N GLY A 212 1.83 6.46 -8.06
CA GLY A 212 2.91 5.51 -8.23
C GLY A 212 4.08 6.11 -9.01
N LEU A 213 5.27 6.03 -8.45
CA LEU A 213 6.51 6.56 -9.01
C LEU A 213 7.48 5.43 -9.35
N MET A 214 7.96 5.38 -10.60
CA MET A 214 9.07 4.53 -11.03
C MET A 214 10.37 5.32 -10.83
N ALA A 215 10.97 5.18 -9.64
CA ALA A 215 12.19 5.92 -9.30
C ALA A 215 13.45 5.15 -9.74
N ALA A 216 14.55 5.88 -9.95
CA ALA A 216 15.86 5.31 -10.19
C ALA A 216 16.71 5.27 -8.89
N ASN A 217 17.59 4.29 -8.79
CA ASN A 217 18.60 4.22 -7.73
C ASN A 217 19.54 5.44 -7.78
N CYS A 218 20.22 5.70 -6.68
CA CYS A 218 21.25 6.74 -6.63
C CYS A 218 22.42 6.36 -7.54
N PRO A 219 22.80 7.20 -8.54
CA PRO A 219 23.92 6.90 -9.44
C PRO A 219 25.23 6.62 -8.70
N GLY A 220 25.52 7.38 -7.63
CA GLY A 220 26.71 7.15 -6.82
C GLY A 220 26.72 5.77 -6.11
N LEU A 221 25.54 5.24 -5.73
CA LEU A 221 25.44 3.87 -5.20
C LEU A 221 25.71 2.83 -6.30
N VAL A 222 25.17 3.04 -7.50
CA VAL A 222 25.39 2.15 -8.65
C VAL A 222 26.87 2.09 -9.01
N GLU A 223 27.56 3.25 -9.07
CA GLU A 223 29.01 3.27 -9.34
C GLU A 223 29.82 2.51 -8.29
N ARG A 224 29.45 2.61 -7.01
CA ARG A 224 30.11 1.85 -5.94
C ARG A 224 29.87 0.34 -6.07
N VAL A 225 28.67 -0.08 -6.45
CA VAL A 225 28.36 -1.50 -6.70
C VAL A 225 29.20 -2.02 -7.88
N LEU A 226 29.24 -1.30 -9.00
CA LEU A 226 30.06 -1.64 -10.16
C LEU A 226 31.54 -1.76 -9.80
N ALA A 227 32.06 -0.81 -9.01
CA ALA A 227 33.44 -0.81 -8.56
C ALA A 227 33.75 -1.99 -7.60
N ALA A 228 32.86 -2.30 -6.65
CA ALA A 228 33.01 -3.41 -5.72
C ALA A 228 33.04 -4.77 -6.44
N MET A 229 32.24 -4.91 -7.50
CA MET A 229 32.20 -6.10 -8.35
C MET A 229 33.36 -6.14 -9.37
N ARG A 230 33.99 -4.99 -9.66
CA ARG A 230 34.89 -4.80 -10.82
C ARG A 230 34.23 -5.19 -12.15
N ALA A 231 32.93 -4.98 -12.26
CA ALA A 231 32.17 -5.35 -13.43
C ALA A 231 32.16 -4.22 -14.48
N PRO A 232 32.18 -4.54 -15.79
CA PRO A 232 32.08 -3.53 -16.83
C PRO A 232 30.68 -2.92 -16.86
N ALA A 233 30.59 -1.61 -16.71
CA ALA A 233 29.32 -0.88 -16.69
C ALA A 233 28.49 -1.06 -17.98
N GLY A 234 29.17 -1.26 -19.12
CA GLY A 234 28.57 -1.48 -20.44
C GLY A 234 28.24 -2.95 -20.76
N PHE A 235 28.37 -3.87 -19.80
CA PHE A 235 28.00 -5.28 -20.04
C PHE A 235 26.52 -5.35 -20.47
N PRO A 236 26.19 -6.07 -21.56
CA PRO A 236 24.83 -6.13 -22.06
C PRO A 236 23.92 -6.97 -21.15
N VAL A 237 22.74 -6.44 -20.85
CA VAL A 237 21.68 -7.10 -20.05
C VAL A 237 20.36 -6.86 -20.79
N GLY A 238 19.93 -7.82 -21.59
CA GLY A 238 18.79 -7.65 -22.48
C GLY A 238 18.98 -6.47 -23.44
N ASP A 239 18.09 -5.49 -23.39
CA ASP A 239 18.13 -4.25 -24.20
C ASP A 239 18.88 -3.09 -23.53
N LYS A 240 19.44 -3.32 -22.35
CA LYS A 240 20.13 -2.32 -21.51
C LYS A 240 21.58 -2.68 -21.27
N THR A 241 22.32 -1.73 -20.71
CA THR A 241 23.61 -1.99 -20.08
C THR A 241 23.43 -2.40 -18.61
N PHE A 242 24.43 -3.07 -18.03
CA PHE A 242 24.44 -3.46 -16.63
C PHE A 242 24.24 -2.26 -15.68
N ARG A 243 24.88 -1.12 -16.01
CA ARG A 243 24.66 0.15 -15.30
C ARG A 243 23.18 0.59 -15.34
N GLU A 244 22.56 0.58 -16.51
CA GLU A 244 21.15 0.99 -16.67
C GLU A 244 20.22 0.04 -15.92
N ALA A 245 20.45 -1.26 -15.99
CA ALA A 245 19.68 -2.24 -15.24
C ALA A 245 19.78 -2.00 -13.72
N LEU A 246 20.99 -1.75 -13.19
CA LEU A 246 21.16 -1.39 -11.77
C LEU A 246 20.52 -0.04 -11.41
N LEU A 247 20.43 0.90 -12.33
CA LEU A 247 19.77 2.19 -12.09
C LEU A 247 18.25 2.06 -12.01
N THR A 248 17.62 1.25 -12.86
CA THR A 248 16.17 1.32 -13.06
C THR A 248 15.40 0.05 -12.71
N ASP A 249 16.05 -1.13 -12.71
CA ASP A 249 15.32 -2.40 -12.69
C ASP A 249 15.51 -3.20 -11.39
N TYR A 250 16.62 -3.03 -10.68
CA TYR A 250 16.97 -3.84 -9.51
C TYR A 250 17.11 -3.02 -8.23
N ALA A 251 16.63 -3.56 -7.12
CA ALA A 251 16.73 -2.95 -5.80
C ALA A 251 18.14 -3.11 -5.23
N LEU A 252 18.78 -2.00 -4.85
CA LEU A 252 20.11 -1.97 -4.21
C LEU A 252 20.04 -1.67 -2.70
N GLY A 253 18.83 -1.65 -2.14
CA GLY A 253 18.60 -1.45 -0.72
C GLY A 253 18.92 -2.69 0.12
N VAL A 254 18.02 -3.11 1.00
CA VAL A 254 18.20 -4.26 1.88
C VAL A 254 18.56 -5.51 1.06
N ALA A 255 19.70 -6.13 1.40
CA ALA A 255 20.18 -7.32 0.69
C ALA A 255 19.17 -8.48 0.80
N PRO A 256 18.70 -9.07 -0.30
CA PRO A 256 17.80 -10.22 -0.26
C PRO A 256 18.50 -11.50 0.18
N ASP A 257 17.73 -12.49 0.64
CA ASP A 257 18.27 -13.77 1.08
C ASP A 257 18.98 -14.51 -0.07
N MET A 258 18.50 -14.36 -1.31
CA MET A 258 19.13 -14.89 -2.52
C MET A 258 20.55 -14.33 -2.74
N LEU A 259 20.80 -13.05 -2.44
CA LEU A 259 22.13 -12.47 -2.57
C LEU A 259 23.11 -13.08 -1.55
N PHE A 260 22.67 -13.32 -0.32
CA PHE A 260 23.51 -14.02 0.66
C PHE A 260 23.82 -15.47 0.22
N GLU A 261 22.83 -16.19 -0.29
CA GLU A 261 23.05 -17.54 -0.81
C GLU A 261 24.03 -17.52 -1.98
N PHE A 262 23.78 -16.67 -2.98
CA PHE A 262 24.67 -16.48 -4.13
C PHE A 262 26.10 -16.15 -3.70
N ALA A 263 26.30 -15.15 -2.85
CA ALA A 263 27.60 -14.74 -2.36
C ALA A 263 28.29 -15.88 -1.58
N SER A 264 27.54 -16.76 -0.90
CA SER A 264 28.09 -17.90 -0.18
C SER A 264 28.82 -18.89 -1.09
N HIS A 265 28.44 -18.97 -2.36
CA HIS A 265 29.11 -19.82 -3.34
C HIS A 265 30.42 -19.23 -3.88
N LEU A 266 30.59 -17.91 -3.76
CA LEU A 266 31.77 -17.18 -4.27
C LEU A 266 32.91 -17.05 -3.25
N VAL A 267 32.64 -17.31 -1.96
CA VAL A 267 33.62 -17.15 -0.89
C VAL A 267 33.82 -18.44 -0.09
N GLY A 268 34.86 -18.48 0.74
CA GLY A 268 35.19 -19.64 1.57
C GLY A 268 35.21 -19.35 3.08
N GLY A 269 35.47 -20.39 3.87
CA GLY A 269 35.70 -20.27 5.31
C GLY A 269 34.56 -19.68 6.12
N ALA A 270 34.89 -18.87 7.12
CA ALA A 270 33.92 -18.25 8.02
C ALA A 270 32.92 -17.34 7.27
N ARG A 271 33.36 -16.62 6.23
CA ARG A 271 32.49 -15.77 5.40
C ARG A 271 31.37 -16.58 4.74
N ARG A 272 31.68 -17.75 4.18
CA ARG A 272 30.67 -18.66 3.62
C ARG A 272 29.66 -19.11 4.68
N GLN A 273 30.15 -19.48 5.87
CA GLN A 273 29.24 -19.95 6.95
C GLN A 273 28.27 -18.83 7.39
N LYS A 274 28.77 -17.61 7.57
CA LYS A 274 27.93 -16.46 7.92
C LYS A 274 26.90 -16.16 6.84
N LEU A 275 27.32 -16.11 5.56
CA LEU A 275 26.39 -15.87 4.44
C LEU A 275 25.30 -16.94 4.33
N LYS A 276 25.65 -18.23 4.54
CA LYS A 276 24.66 -19.31 4.59
C LYS A 276 23.69 -19.20 5.76
N ALA A 277 24.13 -18.70 6.90
CA ALA A 277 23.26 -18.42 8.04
C ALA A 277 22.29 -17.27 7.73
N LEU A 278 22.81 -16.15 7.18
CA LEU A 278 22.01 -15.00 6.77
C LEU A 278 20.97 -15.35 5.70
N ALA A 279 21.34 -16.18 4.71
CA ALA A 279 20.41 -16.68 3.68
C ALA A 279 19.22 -17.45 4.26
N LYS A 280 19.43 -18.13 5.40
CA LYS A 280 18.38 -18.87 6.12
C LYS A 280 17.61 -17.99 7.14
N GLY A 281 17.89 -16.70 7.17
CA GLY A 281 17.28 -15.79 8.14
C GLY A 281 17.86 -15.86 9.54
N GLN A 282 18.99 -16.56 9.71
CA GLN A 282 19.74 -16.57 10.97
C GLN A 282 20.65 -15.35 11.04
N ASP A 283 20.79 -14.77 12.20
CA ASP A 283 21.62 -13.58 12.44
C ASP A 283 22.60 -13.86 13.58
N PRO A 284 23.71 -14.59 13.29
CA PRO A 284 24.62 -15.04 14.33
C PRO A 284 25.35 -13.90 15.05
N ASP A 285 25.53 -12.75 14.37
CA ASP A 285 26.28 -11.61 14.89
C ASP A 285 25.39 -10.41 15.24
N GLY A 286 24.06 -10.48 15.00
CA GLY A 286 23.11 -9.40 15.26
C GLY A 286 23.23 -8.22 14.29
N ASP A 287 23.82 -8.42 13.11
CA ASP A 287 24.10 -7.35 12.14
C ASP A 287 23.34 -7.49 10.81
N ALA A 288 22.47 -8.49 10.68
CA ALA A 288 21.70 -8.75 9.44
C ALA A 288 20.96 -7.53 8.91
N ALA A 289 20.40 -6.69 9.80
CA ALA A 289 19.69 -5.48 9.42
C ALA A 289 20.59 -4.39 8.81
N THR A 290 21.90 -4.51 8.95
CA THR A 290 22.87 -3.53 8.41
C THR A 290 23.23 -3.77 6.95
N TYR A 291 22.95 -4.95 6.41
CA TYR A 291 23.35 -5.32 5.06
C TYR A 291 22.39 -4.76 4.00
N ASP A 292 22.93 -3.90 3.15
CA ASP A 292 22.42 -3.65 1.81
C ASP A 292 23.30 -4.37 0.77
N VAL A 293 22.90 -4.31 -0.50
CA VAL A 293 23.63 -4.98 -1.60
C VAL A 293 25.10 -4.58 -1.62
N LEU A 294 25.40 -3.28 -1.51
CA LEU A 294 26.78 -2.80 -1.52
C LEU A 294 27.60 -3.31 -0.33
N LYS A 295 27.01 -3.32 0.88
CA LYS A 295 27.71 -3.79 2.09
C LYS A 295 28.03 -5.28 2.02
N VAL A 296 27.18 -6.09 1.40
CA VAL A 296 27.49 -7.51 1.14
C VAL A 296 28.74 -7.64 0.27
N LEU A 297 28.84 -6.84 -0.80
CA LEU A 297 30.00 -6.86 -1.69
C LEU A 297 31.29 -6.35 -1.00
N GLU A 298 31.18 -5.35 -0.16
CA GLU A 298 32.33 -4.75 0.58
C GLU A 298 32.83 -5.68 1.69
N ASP A 299 31.95 -6.19 2.57
CA ASP A 299 32.35 -6.94 3.76
C ASP A 299 32.79 -8.39 3.43
N PHE A 300 32.16 -9.01 2.44
CA PHE A 300 32.49 -10.38 2.05
C PHE A 300 33.43 -10.47 0.85
N GLY A 301 33.72 -9.33 0.22
CA GLY A 301 34.62 -9.26 -0.94
C GLY A 301 36.11 -9.60 -0.62
N PRO A 302 36.96 -9.60 -1.65
CA PRO A 302 36.61 -9.36 -3.07
C PRO A 302 35.83 -10.52 -3.70
N MET A 303 34.81 -10.20 -4.44
CA MET A 303 34.04 -11.12 -5.27
C MET A 303 33.95 -10.56 -6.68
N HIS A 304 34.04 -11.44 -7.67
CA HIS A 304 33.91 -11.08 -9.09
C HIS A 304 32.78 -11.90 -9.71
N PRO A 305 31.53 -11.65 -9.30
CA PRO A 305 30.40 -12.39 -9.82
C PRO A 305 30.19 -12.09 -11.31
N ASP A 306 29.63 -13.05 -12.02
CA ASP A 306 29.04 -12.81 -13.32
C ASP A 306 27.91 -11.81 -13.19
N PRO A 307 27.80 -10.76 -14.06
CA PRO A 307 26.79 -9.74 -13.96
C PRO A 307 25.35 -10.26 -14.02
N GLU A 308 25.04 -11.23 -14.90
CA GLU A 308 23.69 -11.78 -15.03
C GLU A 308 23.30 -12.58 -13.78
N ALA A 309 24.18 -13.47 -13.32
CA ALA A 309 23.95 -14.24 -12.10
C ALA A 309 23.82 -13.35 -10.85
N PHE A 310 24.54 -12.24 -10.81
CA PHE A 310 24.38 -11.25 -9.75
C PHE A 310 22.98 -10.60 -9.80
N LEU A 311 22.52 -10.17 -10.99
CA LEU A 311 21.18 -9.58 -11.13
C LEU A 311 20.07 -10.57 -10.74
N GLU A 312 20.21 -11.86 -11.07
CA GLU A 312 19.27 -12.91 -10.67
C GLU A 312 19.19 -13.08 -9.15
N SER A 313 20.24 -12.70 -8.42
CA SER A 313 20.25 -12.73 -6.95
C SER A 313 19.61 -11.51 -6.30
N LEU A 314 19.24 -10.49 -7.07
CA LEU A 314 18.60 -9.26 -6.60
C LEU A 314 17.07 -9.31 -6.76
N GLU A 315 16.39 -8.41 -6.06
CA GLU A 315 14.96 -8.20 -6.23
C GLU A 315 14.69 -7.07 -7.24
N PRO A 316 13.58 -7.12 -7.97
CA PRO A 316 13.18 -6.02 -8.85
C PRO A 316 12.95 -4.72 -8.05
N LEU A 317 13.36 -3.60 -8.62
CA LEU A 317 13.07 -2.28 -8.06
C LEU A 317 11.57 -2.01 -8.11
N GLN A 318 10.97 -1.83 -6.94
CA GLN A 318 9.54 -1.61 -6.82
C GLN A 318 9.19 -0.13 -6.91
N PRO A 319 8.09 0.26 -7.58
CA PRO A 319 7.58 1.63 -7.52
C PRO A 319 7.25 2.01 -6.07
N ARG A 320 7.15 3.31 -5.79
CA ARG A 320 6.65 3.82 -4.52
C ARG A 320 5.35 4.55 -4.73
N LEU A 321 4.41 4.30 -3.83
CA LEU A 321 3.13 4.99 -3.79
C LEU A 321 3.20 6.16 -2.82
N TYR A 322 2.56 7.26 -3.19
CA TYR A 322 2.41 8.46 -2.37
C TYR A 322 0.96 8.91 -2.43
N SER A 323 0.36 9.17 -1.27
CA SER A 323 -0.99 9.76 -1.20
C SER A 323 -0.97 11.13 -1.87
N ILE A 324 -1.92 11.38 -2.76
CA ILE A 324 -2.00 12.63 -3.53
C ILE A 324 -2.46 13.76 -2.61
N SER A 325 -1.76 14.91 -2.65
CA SER A 325 -2.03 16.08 -1.79
C SER A 325 -2.71 17.25 -2.52
N SER A 326 -3.11 17.08 -3.79
CA SER A 326 -3.84 18.07 -4.58
C SER A 326 -5.25 17.62 -4.91
N SER A 327 -6.08 18.57 -5.34
CA SER A 327 -7.41 18.31 -5.91
C SER A 327 -7.41 18.64 -7.39
N PRO A 328 -7.91 17.77 -8.29
CA PRO A 328 -7.98 18.07 -9.71
C PRO A 328 -8.93 19.23 -10.04
N LEU A 329 -9.85 19.59 -9.12
CA LEU A 329 -10.72 20.75 -9.26
C LEU A 329 -10.03 22.06 -8.86
N ALA A 330 -9.16 22.01 -7.84
CA ALA A 330 -8.43 23.20 -7.38
C ALA A 330 -7.18 23.49 -8.23
N THR A 331 -6.51 22.46 -8.70
CA THR A 331 -5.30 22.56 -9.53
C THR A 331 -5.40 21.67 -10.77
N PRO A 332 -6.23 22.09 -11.79
CA PRO A 332 -6.42 21.31 -13.00
C PRO A 332 -5.09 21.05 -13.75
N GLY A 333 -4.85 19.80 -14.13
CA GLY A 333 -3.65 19.41 -14.87
C GLY A 333 -2.41 19.21 -14.00
N GLU A 334 -2.47 19.49 -12.70
CA GLU A 334 -1.37 19.27 -11.77
C GLU A 334 -1.68 18.16 -10.76
N LEU A 335 -0.62 17.53 -10.25
CA LEU A 335 -0.66 16.59 -9.15
C LEU A 335 0.43 16.96 -8.14
N HIS A 336 0.03 17.07 -6.86
CA HIS A 336 0.94 17.42 -5.79
C HIS A 336 1.12 16.26 -4.82
N LEU A 337 2.33 16.18 -4.23
CA LEU A 337 2.67 15.21 -3.17
C LEU A 337 3.31 15.96 -1.99
N THR A 338 3.26 15.32 -0.82
CA THR A 338 3.98 15.73 0.38
C THR A 338 4.96 14.63 0.75
N VAL A 339 6.26 14.86 0.52
CA VAL A 339 7.29 13.82 0.58
C VAL A 339 8.38 14.18 1.59
N ASP A 340 8.57 13.32 2.62
CA ASP A 340 9.72 13.39 3.53
C ASP A 340 10.91 12.64 2.92
N ALA A 341 12.04 13.31 2.77
CA ALA A 341 13.26 12.73 2.20
C ALA A 341 13.91 11.76 3.19
N VAL A 342 13.71 10.48 2.95
CA VAL A 342 14.24 9.41 3.83
C VAL A 342 15.75 9.34 3.72
N ARG A 343 16.43 9.68 4.81
CA ARG A 343 17.88 9.53 4.99
C ARG A 343 18.16 9.01 6.39
N TYR A 344 18.99 8.01 6.51
CA TYR A 344 19.37 7.42 7.79
C TYR A 344 20.78 6.84 7.73
N ASP A 345 21.43 6.73 8.86
CA ASP A 345 22.77 6.19 8.94
C ASP A 345 22.74 4.74 9.44
N ILE A 346 23.52 3.86 8.79
CA ILE A 346 23.81 2.52 9.27
C ILE A 346 25.34 2.38 9.29
N GLY A 347 25.89 2.24 10.49
CA GLY A 347 27.35 2.31 10.69
C GLY A 347 27.86 3.69 10.28
N ASP A 348 28.87 3.71 9.43
CA ASP A 348 29.54 4.90 8.89
C ASP A 348 28.95 5.39 7.56
N ARG A 349 27.88 4.74 7.05
CA ARG A 349 27.34 5.03 5.74
C ARG A 349 25.88 5.54 5.78
N LYS A 350 25.68 6.69 5.14
CA LYS A 350 24.32 7.21 4.90
C LYS A 350 23.57 6.37 3.87
N ARG A 351 22.36 5.99 4.22
CA ARG A 351 21.38 5.32 3.35
C ARG A 351 20.36 6.33 2.85
N LEU A 352 19.96 6.18 1.61
CA LEU A 352 19.03 7.07 0.93
C LEU A 352 17.78 6.29 0.50
N GLY A 353 16.61 6.79 0.87
CA GLY A 353 15.36 6.27 0.34
C GLY A 353 15.28 6.53 -1.18
N VAL A 354 15.11 5.48 -1.98
CA VAL A 354 15.23 5.55 -3.45
C VAL A 354 14.32 6.59 -4.05
N ALA A 355 13.00 6.49 -3.81
CA ALA A 355 12.02 7.37 -4.44
C ALA A 355 11.97 8.76 -3.77
N SER A 356 12.01 8.84 -2.44
CA SER A 356 11.94 10.13 -1.75
C SER A 356 13.14 11.03 -2.07
N THR A 357 14.37 10.49 -2.04
CA THR A 357 15.56 11.29 -2.42
C THR A 357 15.69 11.48 -3.93
N PHE A 358 15.08 10.61 -4.75
CA PHE A 358 14.94 10.90 -6.18
C PHE A 358 14.13 12.17 -6.39
N LEU A 359 12.94 12.27 -5.79
CA LEU A 359 12.07 13.43 -5.92
C LEU A 359 12.67 14.70 -5.28
N CYS A 360 13.28 14.56 -4.11
CA CYS A 360 13.75 15.71 -3.35
C CYS A 360 15.08 16.28 -3.86
N ASP A 361 15.99 15.40 -4.36
CA ASP A 361 17.38 15.81 -4.61
C ASP A 361 17.80 15.66 -6.08
N ARG A 362 17.19 14.73 -6.84
CA ARG A 362 17.74 14.27 -8.12
C ARG A 362 16.87 14.53 -9.34
N ALA A 363 15.56 14.62 -9.14
CA ALA A 363 14.65 14.94 -10.24
C ALA A 363 14.88 16.39 -10.70
N ALA A 364 15.28 16.56 -11.95
CA ALA A 364 15.48 17.88 -12.52
C ALA A 364 14.13 18.50 -12.92
N PRO A 365 13.93 19.82 -12.74
CA PRO A 365 12.75 20.49 -13.27
C PRO A 365 12.57 20.23 -14.79
N ASN A 366 11.35 19.96 -15.19
CA ASN A 366 10.93 19.56 -16.53
C ASN A 366 11.40 18.17 -17.00
N ALA A 367 11.98 17.35 -16.13
CA ALA A 367 12.26 15.95 -16.44
C ALA A 367 10.96 15.15 -16.55
N GLU A 368 10.91 14.25 -17.52
CA GLU A 368 9.85 13.25 -17.61
C GLU A 368 10.12 12.08 -16.66
N VAL A 369 9.10 11.70 -15.91
CA VAL A 369 9.16 10.62 -14.95
C VAL A 369 8.05 9.61 -15.25
N LYS A 370 8.34 8.32 -15.17
CA LYS A 370 7.36 7.25 -15.33
C LYS A 370 6.52 7.10 -14.08
N VAL A 371 5.20 7.22 -14.25
CA VAL A 371 4.24 7.31 -13.17
C VAL A 371 2.94 6.56 -13.50
N PHE A 372 2.14 6.28 -12.49
CA PHE A 372 0.77 5.81 -12.63
C PHE A 372 -0.08 6.29 -11.45
N VAL A 373 -1.39 6.31 -11.62
CA VAL A 373 -2.35 6.55 -10.54
C VAL A 373 -2.93 5.22 -10.12
N GLN A 374 -2.88 4.94 -8.84
CA GLN A 374 -3.57 3.80 -8.24
C GLN A 374 -4.83 4.30 -7.54
N LYS A 375 -5.97 3.78 -7.97
CA LYS A 375 -7.26 4.11 -7.38
C LYS A 375 -7.33 3.67 -5.93
N ALA A 376 -7.93 4.52 -5.10
CA ALA A 376 -8.13 4.22 -3.70
C ALA A 376 -9.10 3.06 -3.50
N HIS A 377 -8.82 2.20 -2.53
CA HIS A 377 -9.70 1.13 -2.11
C HIS A 377 -10.31 1.48 -0.74
N GLY A 378 -11.47 2.15 -0.76
CA GLY A 378 -12.19 2.49 0.47
C GLY A 378 -11.64 3.70 1.22
N PHE A 379 -10.82 4.55 0.58
CA PHE A 379 -10.34 5.81 1.15
C PHE A 379 -10.75 6.98 0.23
N ALA A 380 -11.96 7.49 0.43
CA ALA A 380 -12.55 8.51 -0.44
C ALA A 380 -13.46 9.45 0.36
N LEU A 381 -13.69 10.64 -0.19
CA LEU A 381 -14.68 11.59 0.37
C LEU A 381 -16.08 10.97 0.37
N PRO A 382 -16.96 11.37 1.34
CA PRO A 382 -18.36 10.95 1.34
C PRO A 382 -19.06 11.42 0.06
N ALA A 383 -19.99 10.60 -0.44
CA ALA A 383 -20.78 10.96 -1.62
C ALA A 383 -21.68 12.20 -1.38
N ASP A 384 -22.22 12.35 -0.17
CA ASP A 384 -22.95 13.58 0.20
C ASP A 384 -21.96 14.64 0.68
N PRO A 385 -21.84 15.78 -0.04
CA PRO A 385 -20.94 16.88 0.32
C PRO A 385 -21.30 17.59 1.63
N LYS A 386 -22.49 17.33 2.20
CA LYS A 386 -22.91 17.84 3.52
C LYS A 386 -22.34 17.03 4.68
N THR A 387 -21.94 15.81 4.45
CA THR A 387 -21.39 14.93 5.50
C THR A 387 -20.16 15.55 6.16
N PRO A 388 -20.13 15.68 7.49
CA PRO A 388 -18.94 16.13 8.20
C PRO A 388 -17.77 15.15 8.04
N ILE A 389 -16.54 15.68 8.03
CA ILE A 389 -15.33 14.85 7.98
C ILE A 389 -14.36 15.22 9.12
N ILE A 390 -13.81 14.20 9.77
CA ILE A 390 -12.76 14.32 10.78
C ILE A 390 -11.52 13.64 10.19
N MET A 391 -10.39 14.34 10.16
CA MET A 391 -9.17 13.90 9.50
C MET A 391 -8.02 13.94 10.49
N VAL A 392 -7.30 12.82 10.65
CA VAL A 392 -6.14 12.70 11.55
C VAL A 392 -4.92 12.32 10.73
N GLY A 393 -4.00 13.30 10.52
CA GLY A 393 -2.85 13.14 9.64
C GLY A 393 -1.59 13.87 10.12
N PRO A 394 -0.82 13.27 11.03
CA PRO A 394 0.46 13.85 11.43
C PRO A 394 1.53 13.68 10.35
N GLY A 395 2.45 14.65 10.26
CA GLY A 395 3.54 14.63 9.30
C GLY A 395 3.05 14.57 7.86
N THR A 396 3.61 13.65 7.06
CA THR A 396 3.21 13.43 5.67
C THR A 396 1.80 12.85 5.52
N GLY A 397 1.21 12.30 6.59
CA GLY A 397 -0.19 11.86 6.61
C GLY A 397 -1.21 12.98 6.36
N VAL A 398 -0.78 14.23 6.36
CA VAL A 398 -1.63 15.39 5.97
C VAL A 398 -1.94 15.42 4.46
N ALA A 399 -1.18 14.70 3.63
CA ALA A 399 -1.26 14.75 2.18
C ALA A 399 -2.69 14.54 1.64
N PRO A 400 -3.37 13.41 1.87
CA PRO A 400 -4.71 13.20 1.34
C PRO A 400 -5.73 14.19 1.93
N PHE A 401 -5.52 14.68 3.15
CA PHE A 401 -6.43 15.62 3.79
C PHE A 401 -6.33 17.02 3.21
N ARG A 402 -5.13 17.45 2.80
CA ARG A 402 -4.97 18.64 1.98
C ARG A 402 -5.78 18.53 0.69
N SER A 403 -5.69 17.38 0.00
CA SER A 403 -6.49 17.08 -1.19
C SER A 403 -7.99 17.17 -0.91
N PHE A 404 -8.48 16.54 0.18
CA PHE A 404 -9.88 16.54 0.57
C PHE A 404 -10.43 17.93 0.84
N ILE A 405 -9.69 18.76 1.59
CA ILE A 405 -10.13 20.11 1.96
C ILE A 405 -10.20 20.99 0.72
N TRP A 406 -9.16 20.99 -0.14
CA TRP A 406 -9.16 21.75 -1.40
C TRP A 406 -10.24 21.29 -2.37
N HIS A 407 -10.52 20.00 -2.42
CA HIS A 407 -11.59 19.48 -3.27
C HIS A 407 -12.97 19.98 -2.81
N ARG A 408 -13.23 19.90 -1.51
CA ARG A 408 -14.47 20.41 -0.91
C ARG A 408 -14.60 21.92 -1.06
N TYR A 409 -13.50 22.65 -0.91
CA TYR A 409 -13.49 24.10 -1.17
C TYR A 409 -13.88 24.40 -2.63
N ALA A 410 -13.26 23.76 -3.60
CA ALA A 410 -13.54 23.95 -5.02
C ALA A 410 -14.99 23.57 -5.41
N GLN A 411 -15.57 22.59 -4.71
CA GLN A 411 -16.99 22.21 -4.87
C GLN A 411 -17.96 23.09 -4.10
N ALA A 412 -17.50 24.05 -3.31
CA ALA A 412 -18.32 24.78 -2.34
C ALA A 412 -19.13 23.84 -1.41
N ALA A 413 -18.54 22.72 -1.01
CA ALA A 413 -19.18 21.68 -0.20
C ALA A 413 -19.52 22.23 1.20
N PRO A 414 -20.77 22.17 1.68
CA PRO A 414 -21.18 22.82 2.93
C PRO A 414 -20.86 22.02 4.19
N GLY A 415 -20.44 20.77 4.05
CA GLY A 415 -20.14 19.90 5.19
C GLY A 415 -18.91 20.37 5.97
N ARG A 416 -18.99 20.26 7.29
CA ARG A 416 -17.90 20.67 8.18
C ARG A 416 -16.68 19.76 8.02
N ALA A 417 -15.48 20.34 8.18
CA ALA A 417 -14.21 19.64 8.11
C ALA A 417 -13.35 19.95 9.35
N TRP A 418 -12.81 18.91 9.99
CA TRP A 418 -11.93 19.04 11.14
C TRP A 418 -10.63 18.27 10.90
N LEU A 419 -9.50 19.00 10.93
CA LEU A 419 -8.17 18.41 10.76
C LEU A 419 -7.42 18.39 12.10
N PHE A 420 -6.93 17.21 12.47
CA PHE A 420 -5.91 17.02 13.49
C PHE A 420 -4.55 16.84 12.79
N PHE A 421 -3.70 17.85 12.89
CA PHE A 421 -2.34 17.84 12.37
C PHE A 421 -1.32 17.72 13.51
N GLY A 422 -0.27 16.96 13.32
CA GLY A 422 0.78 16.81 14.33
C GLY A 422 2.16 16.69 13.71
N HIS A 423 3.19 17.26 14.39
CA HIS A 423 4.57 17.09 14.01
C HIS A 423 5.54 17.32 15.20
N GLN A 424 6.82 17.56 14.93
CA GLN A 424 7.82 17.77 15.98
C GLN A 424 7.67 19.15 16.62
N ARG A 425 7.82 20.25 15.87
CA ARG A 425 7.81 21.63 16.36
C ARG A 425 6.91 22.52 15.51
N GLU A 426 6.15 23.37 16.16
CA GLU A 426 5.27 24.31 15.47
C GLU A 426 6.03 25.27 14.57
N ALA A 427 7.12 25.83 15.07
CA ALA A 427 7.86 26.86 14.37
C ALA A 427 8.49 26.38 13.04
N SER A 428 8.89 25.10 12.97
CA SER A 428 9.65 24.57 11.84
C SER A 428 8.93 23.49 11.04
N ASP A 429 7.87 22.88 11.62
CA ASP A 429 7.29 21.66 11.02
C ASP A 429 5.78 21.78 10.78
N PHE A 430 5.23 22.97 10.82
CA PHE A 430 3.83 23.19 10.49
C PHE A 430 3.66 23.35 8.98
N TYR A 431 3.50 22.22 8.29
CA TYR A 431 3.29 22.19 6.84
C TYR A 431 2.00 22.90 6.45
N TYR A 432 2.05 23.70 5.38
CA TYR A 432 0.89 24.40 4.84
C TYR A 432 0.16 25.34 5.81
N ARG A 433 0.87 25.90 6.82
CA ARG A 433 0.30 26.78 7.86
C ARG A 433 -0.60 27.88 7.27
N ASP A 434 -0.07 28.67 6.35
CA ASP A 434 -0.77 29.82 5.80
C ASP A 434 -1.94 29.40 4.90
N GLU A 435 -1.79 28.28 4.21
CA GLU A 435 -2.83 27.66 3.38
C GLU A 435 -4.03 27.21 4.25
N PHE A 436 -3.77 26.49 5.33
CA PHE A 436 -4.82 26.07 6.25
C PHE A 436 -5.48 27.23 6.97
N ALA A 437 -4.75 28.29 7.32
CA ALA A 437 -5.31 29.51 7.88
C ALA A 437 -6.28 30.18 6.87
N GLY A 438 -5.91 30.25 5.60
CA GLY A 438 -6.79 30.73 4.53
C GLY A 438 -8.05 29.87 4.37
N LEU A 439 -7.91 28.55 4.42
CA LEU A 439 -9.03 27.60 4.33
C LEU A 439 -9.96 27.69 5.57
N GLN A 440 -9.42 27.98 6.75
CA GLN A 440 -10.25 28.29 7.94
C GLN A 440 -11.02 29.60 7.77
N THR A 441 -10.35 30.65 7.28
CA THR A 441 -10.99 31.94 7.02
C THR A 441 -12.12 31.84 6.01
N SER A 442 -11.98 30.99 4.98
CA SER A 442 -13.03 30.73 3.99
C SER A 442 -14.15 29.83 4.49
N GLY A 443 -14.01 29.20 5.66
CA GLY A 443 -14.94 28.23 6.22
C GLY A 443 -14.83 26.79 5.65
N ALA A 444 -13.95 26.53 4.69
CA ALA A 444 -13.74 25.19 4.12
C ALA A 444 -13.11 24.23 5.13
N LEU A 445 -12.26 24.73 6.02
CA LEU A 445 -11.74 24.01 7.17
C LEU A 445 -12.37 24.57 8.46
N THR A 446 -13.33 23.84 9.01
CA THR A 446 -14.10 24.32 10.17
C THR A 446 -13.26 24.36 11.45
N LYS A 447 -12.45 23.34 11.69
CA LYS A 447 -11.55 23.24 12.86
C LYS A 447 -10.18 22.71 12.42
N LEU A 448 -9.14 23.29 12.99
CA LEU A 448 -7.77 22.79 12.92
C LEU A 448 -7.24 22.65 14.35
N THR A 449 -6.81 21.44 14.70
CA THR A 449 -6.21 21.13 16.00
C THR A 449 -4.81 20.61 15.77
N THR A 450 -3.82 21.20 16.44
CA THR A 450 -2.41 20.87 16.25
C THR A 450 -1.79 20.19 17.47
N ALA A 451 -0.82 19.31 17.22
CA ALA A 451 -0.08 18.58 18.26
C ALA A 451 1.43 18.62 17.95
N TRP A 452 2.22 19.02 18.96
CA TRP A 452 3.67 19.22 18.81
C TRP A 452 4.43 18.33 19.81
N SER A 453 5.17 17.35 19.28
CA SER A 453 5.81 16.33 20.12
C SER A 453 7.15 16.74 20.70
N ARG A 454 7.72 17.88 20.28
CA ARG A 454 9.03 18.38 20.73
C ARG A 454 9.05 19.86 21.12
N ASP A 455 7.89 20.48 21.27
CA ASP A 455 7.80 21.83 21.83
C ASP A 455 7.87 21.81 23.37
N ALA A 456 8.10 22.98 23.95
CA ALA A 456 8.19 23.15 25.41
C ALA A 456 6.86 22.71 26.08
N GLY A 457 6.96 21.89 27.14
CA GLY A 457 5.79 21.43 27.91
C GLY A 457 5.49 19.93 27.82
N GLY A 458 6.24 19.18 27.02
CA GLY A 458 6.10 17.74 26.94
C GLY A 458 5.70 17.24 25.54
N LYS A 459 5.66 15.91 25.37
CA LYS A 459 5.28 15.29 24.11
C LYS A 459 3.76 15.28 24.00
N VAL A 460 3.22 16.00 23.02
CA VAL A 460 1.80 16.02 22.70
C VAL A 460 1.60 15.42 21.29
N TYR A 461 0.76 14.40 21.20
CA TYR A 461 0.42 13.74 19.96
C TYR A 461 -1.03 14.00 19.56
N VAL A 462 -1.39 13.67 18.34
CA VAL A 462 -2.76 13.89 17.82
C VAL A 462 -3.84 13.19 18.66
N GLN A 463 -3.59 11.97 19.14
CA GLN A 463 -4.51 11.24 19.99
C GLN A 463 -4.74 11.90 21.37
N ASP A 464 -3.79 12.68 21.89
CA ASP A 464 -3.96 13.44 23.12
C ASP A 464 -4.91 14.61 22.87
N ARG A 465 -4.71 15.35 21.78
CA ARG A 465 -5.62 16.41 21.34
C ARG A 465 -7.03 15.89 21.04
N MET A 466 -7.15 14.69 20.47
CA MET A 466 -8.45 14.06 20.26
C MET A 466 -9.19 13.84 21.59
N ARG A 467 -8.51 13.37 22.63
CA ARG A 467 -9.09 13.19 23.98
C ARG A 467 -9.50 14.52 24.59
N GLU A 468 -8.66 15.56 24.50
CA GLU A 468 -8.97 16.91 24.98
C GLU A 468 -10.26 17.48 24.34
N HIS A 469 -10.51 17.14 23.08
CA HIS A 469 -11.71 17.53 22.35
C HIS A 469 -12.76 16.41 22.25
N GLY A 470 -12.73 15.44 23.17
CA GLY A 470 -13.50 14.20 23.09
C GLY A 470 -15.01 14.42 22.95
N ALA A 471 -15.58 15.34 23.71
CA ALA A 471 -17.02 15.65 23.64
C ALA A 471 -17.45 16.14 22.25
N ASP A 472 -16.69 17.08 21.67
CA ASP A 472 -16.96 17.60 20.32
C ASP A 472 -16.79 16.50 19.27
N LEU A 473 -15.72 15.71 19.38
CA LEU A 473 -15.44 14.61 18.45
C LEU A 473 -16.55 13.57 18.50
N TRP A 474 -17.02 13.20 19.70
CA TRP A 474 -18.16 12.31 19.88
C TRP A 474 -19.44 12.87 19.21
N ASN A 475 -19.75 14.15 19.43
CA ASN A 475 -20.91 14.79 18.81
C ASN A 475 -20.85 14.74 17.27
N TRP A 476 -19.68 15.02 16.68
CA TRP A 476 -19.52 14.92 15.23
C TRP A 476 -19.72 13.50 14.71
N LEU A 477 -19.22 12.49 15.44
CA LEU A 477 -19.44 11.09 15.07
C LEU A 477 -20.92 10.70 15.14
N GLN A 478 -21.66 11.20 16.16
CA GLN A 478 -23.10 10.97 16.28
C GLN A 478 -23.89 11.68 15.16
N GLU A 479 -23.44 12.82 14.68
CA GLU A 479 -24.01 13.52 13.53
C GLU A 479 -23.70 12.87 12.18
N GLY A 480 -23.00 11.72 12.18
CA GLY A 480 -22.70 10.97 10.96
C GLY A 480 -21.36 11.30 10.32
N ALA A 481 -20.45 11.99 11.01
CA ALA A 481 -19.13 12.29 10.46
C ALA A 481 -18.39 11.04 10.01
N HIS A 482 -17.68 11.15 8.88
CA HIS A 482 -16.67 10.19 8.46
C HIS A 482 -15.34 10.53 9.12
N PHE A 483 -14.63 9.50 9.57
CA PHE A 483 -13.36 9.60 10.28
C PHE A 483 -12.25 9.01 9.44
N TYR A 484 -11.20 9.78 9.20
CA TYR A 484 -10.08 9.41 8.34
C TYR A 484 -8.76 9.44 9.10
N VAL A 485 -7.93 8.43 8.88
CA VAL A 485 -6.58 8.34 9.46
C VAL A 485 -5.57 8.13 8.34
N CYS A 486 -4.49 8.93 8.31
CA CYS A 486 -3.38 8.71 7.39
C CYS A 486 -2.04 8.92 8.09
N GLY A 487 -1.07 8.01 7.82
CA GLY A 487 0.31 8.06 8.33
C GLY A 487 0.81 6.73 8.87
N ASP A 488 1.59 6.75 9.97
CA ASP A 488 2.27 5.57 10.51
C ASP A 488 1.30 4.44 10.94
N ALA A 489 1.41 3.30 10.30
CA ALA A 489 0.58 2.12 10.55
C ALA A 489 0.84 1.47 11.91
N LYS A 490 2.11 1.47 12.37
CA LYS A 490 2.54 0.63 13.50
C LYS A 490 2.15 1.18 14.87
N ARG A 491 2.16 2.50 15.01
CA ARG A 491 1.93 3.18 16.31
C ARG A 491 0.76 4.14 16.23
N MET A 492 0.85 5.13 15.37
CA MET A 492 -0.11 6.23 15.29
C MET A 492 -1.53 5.74 15.01
N ALA A 493 -1.72 4.87 14.02
CA ALA A 493 -3.05 4.37 13.66
C ALA A 493 -3.73 3.64 14.83
N LYS A 494 -2.98 2.81 15.54
CA LYS A 494 -3.47 2.07 16.73
C LYS A 494 -3.81 3.02 17.89
N ASP A 495 -2.96 4.01 18.15
CA ASP A 495 -3.18 4.99 19.21
C ASP A 495 -4.41 5.84 18.93
N VAL A 496 -4.62 6.24 17.67
CA VAL A 496 -5.81 6.96 17.21
C VAL A 496 -7.08 6.12 17.37
N GLU A 497 -7.06 4.86 16.95
CA GLU A 497 -8.20 3.95 17.13
C GLU A 497 -8.54 3.76 18.60
N THR A 498 -7.52 3.54 19.44
CA THR A 498 -7.69 3.45 20.91
C THR A 498 -8.28 4.74 21.48
N ALA A 499 -7.87 5.92 20.97
CA ALA A 499 -8.43 7.19 21.42
C ALA A 499 -9.90 7.34 21.02
N VAL A 500 -10.30 6.91 19.81
CA VAL A 500 -11.72 6.93 19.39
C VAL A 500 -12.57 6.01 20.28
N ALA A 501 -12.09 4.81 20.60
CA ALA A 501 -12.77 3.90 21.52
C ALA A 501 -12.91 4.50 22.94
N ALA A 502 -11.83 5.12 23.46
CA ALA A 502 -11.86 5.79 24.77
C ALA A 502 -12.87 6.96 24.80
N ILE A 503 -12.92 7.76 23.73
CA ILE A 503 -13.88 8.86 23.58
C ILE A 503 -15.33 8.32 23.54
N ALA A 504 -15.56 7.22 22.83
CA ALA A 504 -16.87 6.57 22.80
C ALA A 504 -17.27 6.02 24.18
N ALA A 505 -16.34 5.46 24.94
CA ALA A 505 -16.59 5.01 26.29
C ALA A 505 -16.95 6.17 27.24
N GLU A 506 -16.16 7.24 27.23
CA GLU A 506 -16.33 8.39 28.13
C GLU A 506 -17.58 9.22 27.79
N HIS A 507 -17.70 9.68 26.57
CA HIS A 507 -18.74 10.62 26.15
C HIS A 507 -20.02 9.92 25.67
N GLY A 508 -19.90 8.71 25.10
CA GLY A 508 -21.02 7.83 24.75
C GLY A 508 -21.56 7.02 25.94
N LYS A 509 -20.86 7.06 27.11
CA LYS A 509 -21.18 6.25 28.29
C LYS A 509 -21.28 4.75 27.98
N LEU A 510 -20.40 4.27 27.11
CA LEU A 510 -20.32 2.88 26.70
C LEU A 510 -19.30 2.12 27.58
N ASP A 511 -19.56 0.86 27.86
CA ASP A 511 -18.50 0.01 28.40
C ASP A 511 -17.43 -0.26 27.35
N SER A 512 -16.29 -0.83 27.73
CA SER A 512 -15.16 -1.05 26.84
C SER A 512 -15.51 -1.98 25.66
N GLY A 513 -16.37 -2.96 25.86
CA GLY A 513 -16.83 -3.85 24.79
C GLY A 513 -17.69 -3.11 23.77
N ALA A 514 -18.69 -2.36 24.23
CA ALA A 514 -19.56 -1.56 23.39
C ALA A 514 -18.80 -0.44 22.66
N ALA A 515 -17.79 0.17 23.30
CA ALA A 515 -16.94 1.18 22.67
C ALA A 515 -16.11 0.61 21.51
N ASN A 516 -15.51 -0.56 21.68
CA ASN A 516 -14.80 -1.26 20.59
C ASN A 516 -15.78 -1.68 19.48
N GLN A 517 -16.97 -2.15 19.83
CA GLN A 517 -18.02 -2.47 18.87
C GLN A 517 -18.47 -1.24 18.06
N PHE A 518 -18.54 -0.08 18.71
CA PHE A 518 -18.84 1.19 18.02
C PHE A 518 -17.78 1.49 16.94
N VAL A 519 -16.48 1.39 17.28
CA VAL A 519 -15.41 1.59 16.27
C VAL A 519 -15.50 0.57 15.14
N ALA A 520 -15.75 -0.71 15.46
CA ALA A 520 -15.97 -1.76 14.46
C ALA A 520 -17.17 -1.43 13.54
N SER A 521 -18.26 -0.89 14.10
CA SER A 521 -19.44 -0.48 13.33
C SER A 521 -19.13 0.69 12.38
N LEU A 522 -18.29 1.66 12.80
CA LEU A 522 -17.83 2.74 11.93
C LEU A 522 -17.01 2.20 10.75
N LYS A 523 -16.12 1.24 11.00
CA LYS A 523 -15.34 0.56 9.94
C LYS A 523 -16.25 -0.19 8.97
N ALA A 524 -17.17 -0.99 9.49
CA ALA A 524 -18.12 -1.76 8.67
C ALA A 524 -19.04 -0.86 7.81
N ALA A 525 -19.41 0.32 8.34
CA ALA A 525 -20.20 1.32 7.61
C ALA A 525 -19.37 2.17 6.64
N GLY A 526 -18.05 1.93 6.49
CA GLY A 526 -17.16 2.76 5.67
C GLY A 526 -16.96 4.18 6.20
N ARG A 527 -17.34 4.43 7.46
CA ARG A 527 -17.20 5.74 8.11
C ARG A 527 -15.87 5.93 8.85
N TYR A 528 -15.14 4.85 9.13
CA TYR A 528 -13.76 4.89 9.61
C TYR A 528 -12.85 4.35 8.51
N GLN A 529 -12.06 5.21 7.90
CA GLN A 529 -11.20 4.88 6.77
C GLN A 529 -9.74 5.19 7.11
N ALA A 530 -8.82 4.30 6.75
CA ALA A 530 -7.41 4.44 7.05
C ALA A 530 -6.55 4.20 5.79
N ASP A 531 -5.65 5.16 5.51
CA ASP A 531 -4.56 5.05 4.52
C ASP A 531 -3.24 5.13 5.28
N VAL A 532 -2.74 3.96 5.72
CA VAL A 532 -1.59 3.86 6.62
C VAL A 532 -0.46 3.05 5.99
N TYR A 533 0.81 3.43 6.25
CA TYR A 533 2.01 2.88 5.61
C TYR A 533 3.19 2.73 6.57
#